data_3529f4e62e966c869bfc0d82e0625251
#
_entry.id   3529f4e62e966c869bfc0d82e0625251
#
_cell.length_a   1.000
_cell.length_b   1.000
_cell.length_c   1.000
_cell.angle_alpha   90.00
_cell.angle_beta   90.00
_cell.angle_gamma   90.00
#
_symmetry.space_group_name_H-M   'P 1'
#
loop_
_entity.id
_entity.type
_entity.pdbx_description
1 polymer ?
#
loop_
_entity_poly.entity_id
_entity_poly.type
_entity_poly.pdbx_seq_one_letter_code
_entity_poly.pdbx_strand_id
1 'polypeptide(L)'
;MKKNKKNQILVAGTMAFDEIITKNANSGRIIGGAATYISYSASFFTNNIYVSSIIGNDFPLTFLDEMNSKGILTEMIEISNEEKSFFWKGEYKNDFNTRVTHDTQLNA
;
A
#
# COMPACT_ATOMS: atom_id res chain seq x y z
N MET A 1 -5.94 -12.43 19.81
CA MET A 1 -4.89 -11.53 20.34
C MET A 1 -5.50 -10.20 20.74
N LYS A 2 -5.14 -9.71 21.89
CA LYS A 2 -5.69 -8.46 22.42
C LYS A 2 -4.86 -7.27 21.93
N LYS A 3 -5.51 -6.29 21.31
CA LYS A 3 -4.85 -5.08 20.81
C LYS A 3 -4.62 -4.09 21.95
N ASN A 4 -3.48 -3.41 21.92
CA ASN A 4 -3.13 -2.38 22.89
C ASN A 4 -3.39 -0.99 22.30
N LYS A 5 -4.42 -0.31 22.82
CA LYS A 5 -4.83 1.01 22.33
C LYS A 5 -3.89 2.14 22.72
N LYS A 6 -3.03 1.93 23.74
CA LYS A 6 -2.09 2.96 24.21
C LYS A 6 -0.86 3.09 23.31
N ASN A 7 -0.50 2.03 22.59
CA ASN A 7 0.64 2.04 21.71
C ASN A 7 0.27 2.70 20.40
N GLN A 8 1.04 3.70 20.03
CA GLN A 8 0.90 4.38 18.76
C GLN A 8 2.04 3.98 17.83
N ILE A 9 1.73 3.74 16.59
CA ILE A 9 2.70 3.40 15.56
C ILE A 9 2.52 4.37 14.41
N LEU A 10 3.62 4.95 13.96
CA LEU A 10 3.63 5.75 12.73
C LEU A 10 4.34 4.93 11.65
N VAL A 11 3.63 4.69 10.56
CA VAL A 11 4.17 4.03 9.37
C VAL A 11 4.33 5.09 8.28
N ALA A 12 5.55 5.35 7.87
CA ALA A 12 5.84 6.26 6.78
C ALA A 12 6.38 5.47 5.60
N GLY A 13 5.78 5.65 4.44
CA GLY A 13 6.20 4.92 3.24
C GLY A 13 5.21 5.04 2.12
N THR A 14 5.40 4.23 1.08
CA THR A 14 4.57 4.28 -0.11
C THR A 14 3.26 3.53 0.07
N MET A 15 2.21 4.11 -0.50
CA MET A 15 0.99 3.42 -0.88
C MET A 15 0.88 3.55 -2.38
N ALA A 16 0.71 2.44 -3.06
CA ALA A 16 0.91 2.41 -4.51
C ALA A 16 0.02 1.36 -5.17
N PHE A 17 0.02 1.38 -6.49
CA PHE A 17 -0.50 0.27 -7.27
C PHE A 17 0.66 -0.59 -7.76
N ASP A 18 0.49 -1.88 -7.67
CA ASP A 18 1.40 -2.87 -8.23
C ASP A 18 0.67 -3.72 -9.27
N GLU A 19 1.41 -4.18 -10.26
CA GLU A 19 0.94 -5.21 -11.17
C GLU A 19 2.02 -6.26 -11.28
N ILE A 20 1.68 -7.50 -10.92
CA ILE A 20 2.65 -8.58 -10.82
C ILE A 20 2.35 -9.64 -11.86
N ILE A 21 3.34 -9.95 -12.69
CA ILE A 21 3.25 -10.98 -13.71
C ILE A 21 4.12 -12.16 -13.27
N THR A 22 3.53 -13.33 -13.31
CA THR A 22 4.26 -14.59 -13.14
C THR A 22 4.11 -15.43 -14.42
N LYS A 23 4.78 -16.58 -14.48
CA LYS A 23 4.73 -17.43 -15.66
C LYS A 23 3.33 -17.74 -16.15
N ASN A 24 2.39 -17.92 -15.21
CA ASN A 24 1.04 -18.42 -15.53
C ASN A 24 -0.07 -17.40 -15.17
N ALA A 25 0.28 -16.22 -14.67
CA ALA A 25 -0.72 -15.32 -14.15
C ALA A 25 -0.29 -13.85 -14.23
N ASN A 26 -1.27 -12.97 -14.26
CA ASN A 26 -1.12 -11.54 -14.13
C ASN A 26 -2.12 -11.07 -13.07
N SER A 27 -1.64 -10.41 -12.02
CA SER A 27 -2.49 -9.96 -10.92
C SER A 27 -3.48 -8.88 -11.35
N GLY A 28 -3.22 -8.20 -12.47
CA GLY A 28 -3.83 -6.91 -12.72
C GLY A 28 -3.33 -5.89 -11.71
N ARG A 29 -3.94 -4.72 -11.72
CA ARG A 29 -3.53 -3.64 -10.82
C ARG A 29 -4.09 -3.89 -9.42
N ILE A 30 -3.19 -4.00 -8.45
CA ILE A 30 -3.55 -4.24 -7.04
C ILE A 30 -2.92 -3.15 -6.17
N ILE A 31 -3.50 -2.93 -4.99
CA ILE A 31 -2.96 -1.96 -4.03
C ILE A 31 -1.79 -2.60 -3.31
N GLY A 32 -0.68 -1.88 -3.27
CA GLY A 32 0.55 -2.31 -2.63
C GLY A 32 1.29 -1.15 -2.00
N GLY A 33 2.61 -1.28 -1.97
CA GLY A 33 3.48 -0.33 -1.31
C GLY A 33 3.82 -0.73 0.11
N ALA A 34 4.99 -0.35 0.57
CA ALA A 34 5.50 -0.77 1.88
C ALA A 34 4.59 -0.33 3.03
N ALA A 35 4.08 0.90 2.98
CA ALA A 35 3.22 1.40 4.06
C ALA A 35 1.92 0.61 4.17
N THR A 36 1.36 0.17 3.05
CA THR A 36 0.16 -0.65 3.03
C THR A 36 0.40 -1.96 3.79
N TYR A 37 1.43 -2.69 3.40
CA TYR A 37 1.71 -4.00 4.01
C TYR A 37 2.09 -3.90 5.48
N ILE A 38 2.93 -2.92 5.83
CA ILE A 38 3.38 -2.73 7.21
C ILE A 38 2.20 -2.37 8.11
N SER A 39 1.35 -1.45 7.67
CA SER A 39 0.22 -1.01 8.49
C SER A 39 -0.79 -2.13 8.69
N TYR A 40 -1.06 -2.93 7.66
CA TYR A 40 -1.95 -4.08 7.81
C TYR A 40 -1.37 -5.14 8.75
N SER A 41 -0.06 -5.41 8.67
CA SER A 41 0.59 -6.33 9.59
C SER A 41 0.50 -5.83 11.03
N ALA A 42 0.76 -4.54 11.24
CA ALA A 42 0.68 -3.93 12.57
C ALA A 42 -0.75 -3.95 13.13
N SER A 43 -1.76 -3.93 12.26
CA SER A 43 -3.17 -3.89 12.68
C SER A 43 -3.62 -5.16 13.44
N PHE A 44 -2.85 -6.25 13.34
CA PHE A 44 -3.11 -7.44 14.15
C PHE A 44 -2.72 -7.26 15.61
N PHE A 45 -1.91 -6.26 15.92
CA PHE A 45 -1.34 -6.06 17.25
C PHE A 45 -1.84 -4.81 17.96
N THR A 46 -2.24 -3.80 17.18
CA THR A 46 -2.73 -2.52 17.72
C THR A 46 -3.76 -1.93 16.77
N ASN A 47 -4.59 -1.04 17.30
CA ASN A 47 -5.56 -0.29 16.49
C ASN A 47 -5.29 1.21 16.52
N ASN A 48 -4.04 1.60 16.76
CA ASN A 48 -3.64 3.00 16.84
C ASN A 48 -2.43 3.23 15.92
N ILE A 49 -2.67 3.05 14.63
CA ILE A 49 -1.65 3.11 13.59
C ILE A 49 -1.92 4.32 12.72
N TYR A 50 -0.94 5.20 12.63
CA TYR A 50 -0.99 6.33 11.70
C TYR A 50 -0.15 6.01 10.49
N VAL A 51 -0.68 6.30 9.31
CA VAL A 51 0.06 6.14 8.05
C VAL A 51 0.33 7.51 7.48
N SER A 52 1.60 7.80 7.24
CA SER A 52 2.04 8.99 6.53
C SER A 52 2.47 8.58 5.14
N SER A 53 1.73 9.02 4.15
CA SER A 53 1.97 8.66 2.75
C SER A 53 1.33 9.71 1.84
N ILE A 54 1.57 9.56 0.55
CA ILE A 54 0.92 10.36 -0.48
C ILE A 54 0.30 9.40 -1.49
N ILE A 55 -0.94 9.66 -1.86
CA ILE A 55 -1.64 8.92 -2.90
C ILE A 55 -2.12 9.88 -3.98
N GLY A 56 -2.37 9.36 -5.16
CA GLY A 56 -2.89 10.15 -6.27
C GLY A 56 -4.41 10.20 -6.30
N ASN A 57 -4.91 10.93 -7.29
CA ASN A 57 -6.34 11.13 -7.46
C ASN A 57 -7.10 9.88 -7.96
N ASP A 58 -6.36 8.84 -8.33
CA ASP A 58 -6.89 7.57 -8.82
C ASP A 58 -7.00 6.49 -7.71
N PHE A 59 -6.60 6.82 -6.49
CA PHE A 59 -6.61 5.86 -5.39
C PHE A 59 -8.03 5.73 -4.82
N PRO A 60 -8.53 4.49 -4.62
CA PRO A 60 -9.91 4.30 -4.17
C PRO A 60 -10.09 4.73 -2.72
N LEU A 61 -11.01 5.68 -2.49
CA LEU A 61 -11.29 6.17 -1.15
C LEU A 61 -11.93 5.09 -0.27
N THR A 62 -12.60 4.12 -0.87
CA THR A 62 -13.15 2.97 -0.15
C THR A 62 -12.08 2.16 0.56
N PHE A 63 -10.86 2.12 0.00
CA PHE A 63 -9.75 1.44 0.64
C PHE A 63 -9.32 2.16 1.91
N LEU A 64 -9.35 3.49 1.91
CA LEU A 64 -9.05 4.28 3.10
C LEU A 64 -10.07 4.01 4.20
N ASP A 65 -11.33 3.88 3.84
CA ASP A 65 -12.39 3.52 4.79
C ASP A 65 -12.14 2.15 5.39
N GLU A 66 -11.71 1.18 4.59
CA GLU A 66 -11.35 -0.15 5.08
C GLU A 66 -10.18 -0.08 6.06
N MET A 67 -9.15 0.71 5.76
CA MET A 67 -8.02 0.91 6.66
C MET A 67 -8.49 1.46 8.01
N ASN A 68 -9.32 2.49 7.99
CA ASN A 68 -9.87 3.08 9.21
C ASN A 68 -10.63 2.06 10.04
N SER A 69 -11.38 1.18 9.39
CA SER A 69 -12.13 0.12 10.08
C SER A 69 -11.24 -0.87 10.82
N LYS A 70 -9.98 -0.95 10.43
CA LYS A 70 -8.98 -1.84 11.04
C LYS A 70 -8.09 -1.14 12.08
N GLY A 71 -8.39 0.11 12.39
CA GLY A 71 -7.57 0.90 13.32
C GLY A 71 -6.36 1.53 12.68
N ILE A 72 -6.31 1.58 11.35
CA ILE A 72 -5.28 2.26 10.60
C ILE A 72 -5.80 3.64 10.23
N LEU A 73 -5.25 4.67 10.86
CA LEU A 73 -5.75 6.03 10.74
C LEU A 73 -5.15 6.72 9.53
N THR A 74 -6.00 7.23 8.66
CA THR A 74 -5.61 7.75 7.34
C THR A 74 -5.54 9.27 7.27
N GLU A 75 -5.71 9.96 8.39
CA GLU A 75 -5.74 11.44 8.41
C GLU A 75 -4.42 12.09 8.01
N MET A 76 -3.30 11.35 8.08
CA MET A 76 -1.99 11.83 7.68
C MET A 76 -1.61 11.42 6.25
N ILE A 77 -2.53 10.83 5.52
CA ILE A 77 -2.33 10.51 4.11
C ILE A 77 -2.73 11.73 3.28
N GLU A 78 -1.77 12.20 2.50
CA GLU A 78 -2.00 13.33 1.59
C GLU A 78 -2.52 12.81 0.26
N ILE A 79 -3.54 13.48 -0.28
CA ILE A 79 -4.13 13.13 -1.57
C ILE A 79 -3.74 14.20 -2.57
N SER A 80 -2.99 13.82 -3.59
CA SER A 80 -2.66 14.72 -4.69
C SER A 80 -3.84 14.82 -5.65
N ASN A 81 -4.27 16.05 -5.94
CA ASN A 81 -5.33 16.28 -6.92
C ASN A 81 -4.80 16.38 -8.35
N GLU A 82 -3.50 16.49 -8.52
CA GLU A 82 -2.87 16.72 -9.81
C GLU A 82 -2.19 15.48 -10.38
N GLU A 83 -1.79 14.57 -9.53
CA GLU A 83 -1.01 13.39 -9.92
C GLU A 83 -1.75 12.10 -9.60
N LYS A 84 -1.36 11.05 -10.30
CA LYS A 84 -1.82 9.69 -10.00
C LYS A 84 -0.93 9.06 -8.96
N SER A 85 -1.37 7.93 -8.42
CA SER A 85 -0.60 7.17 -7.44
C SER A 85 0.64 6.55 -8.07
N PHE A 86 1.65 6.30 -7.25
CA PHE A 86 2.82 5.55 -7.66
C PHE A 86 2.39 4.18 -8.20
N PHE A 87 3.03 3.73 -9.27
CA PHE A 87 2.72 2.46 -9.92
C PHE A 87 3.99 1.71 -10.28
N TRP A 88 3.99 0.42 -10.00
CA TRP A 88 5.06 -0.49 -10.39
C TRP A 88 4.47 -1.73 -11.04
N LYS A 89 5.08 -2.12 -12.15
CA LYS A 89 4.72 -3.35 -12.86
C LYS A 89 5.98 -4.18 -13.05
N GLY A 90 5.94 -5.41 -12.59
CA GLY A 90 7.08 -6.30 -12.69
C GLY A 90 6.70 -7.73 -12.98
N GLU A 91 7.67 -8.46 -13.45
CA GLU A 91 7.52 -9.88 -13.75
C GLU A 91 8.54 -10.69 -12.97
N TYR A 92 8.04 -11.71 -12.28
CA TYR A 92 8.89 -12.70 -11.62
C TYR A 92 9.13 -13.86 -12.59
N LYS A 93 10.39 -14.21 -12.78
CA LYS A 93 10.78 -15.34 -13.64
C LYS A 93 10.57 -16.66 -12.89
N ASN A 94 10.88 -17.77 -13.55
CA ASN A 94 10.56 -19.12 -13.07
C ASN A 94 11.04 -19.44 -11.66
N ASP A 95 12.18 -18.86 -11.24
CA ASP A 95 12.79 -19.12 -9.94
C ASP A 95 12.31 -18.17 -8.83
N PHE A 96 11.44 -17.21 -9.16
CA PHE A 96 10.97 -16.14 -8.28
C PHE A 96 12.07 -15.28 -7.66
N ASN A 97 13.33 -15.57 -7.94
CA ASN A 97 14.47 -14.76 -7.50
C ASN A 97 14.86 -13.72 -8.55
N THR A 98 14.48 -13.96 -9.80
CA THR A 98 14.74 -13.05 -10.90
C THR A 98 13.48 -12.23 -11.18
N ARG A 99 13.63 -10.92 -11.12
CA ARG A 99 12.54 -9.98 -11.33
C ARG A 99 12.91 -9.00 -12.43
N VAL A 100 11.98 -8.76 -13.33
CA VAL A 100 12.13 -7.77 -14.40
C VAL A 100 11.07 -6.69 -14.19
N THR A 101 11.51 -5.45 -14.08
CA THR A 101 10.61 -4.29 -13.99
C THR A 101 10.19 -3.88 -15.39
N HIS A 102 8.89 -3.90 -15.65
CA HIS A 102 8.33 -3.48 -16.93
C HIS A 102 7.97 -2.00 -16.97
N ASP A 103 7.50 -1.47 -15.85
CA ASP A 103 7.09 -0.08 -15.77
C ASP A 103 7.19 0.42 -14.34
N THR A 104 7.59 1.67 -14.21
CA THR A 104 7.59 2.36 -12.92
C THR A 104 7.13 3.79 -13.18
N GLN A 105 6.01 4.17 -12.55
CA GLN A 105 5.47 5.52 -12.67
C GLN A 105 5.65 6.23 -11.34
N LEU A 106 6.62 7.13 -11.31
CA LEU A 106 6.98 7.91 -10.14
C LEU A 106 6.02 9.10 -10.01
N ASN A 107 4.77 8.79 -9.71
CA ASN A 107 3.72 9.78 -9.51
C ASN A 107 3.71 10.25 -8.04
N ALA A 108 2.55 10.56 -7.55
CA ALA A 108 2.42 10.99 -6.16
C ALA A 108 2.96 9.95 -5.17
#